data_1c92f0d436d82986af55de7ee887d71b
#
_entry.id   1c92f0d436d82986af55de7ee887d71b
#
_cell.length_a   1.000
_cell.length_b   1.000
_cell.length_c   1.000
_cell.angle_alpha   90.00
_cell.angle_beta   90.00
_cell.angle_gamma   90.00
#
_symmetry.space_group_name_H-M   'P 1'
#
loop_
_entity.id
_entity.type
_entity.pdbx_description
1 polymer ?
#
loop_
_entity_poly.entity_id
_entity_poly.type
_entity_poly.pdbx_seq_one_letter_code
_entity_poly.pdbx_strand_id
1 'polypeptide(L)'
;MYLRSQGDMDQSCRYLNLNYRYAGSAIVGAILFLIYFQPFLPYAERDQFSPKWWPLPVTALISGFLLSLGVKYRRFWIPTCLLLTLFSAYSILIVADLVIGGVDHNLLPIELAFIAVLASPAYLGTALAAAFDWLRIRRLNTQDQ
;
A
#
# COMPACT_ATOMS: atom_id res chain seq x y z
N MET A 1 16.60 -38.83 7.70
CA MET A 1 17.06 -37.49 8.13
C MET A 1 16.94 -36.40 7.02
N TYR A 2 16.64 -36.77 5.76
CA TYR A 2 16.60 -35.85 4.60
C TYR A 2 15.27 -35.09 4.42
N LEU A 3 14.14 -35.56 4.94
CA LEU A 3 12.82 -34.95 4.72
C LEU A 3 12.56 -33.66 5.53
N ARG A 4 13.34 -33.39 6.57
CA ARG A 4 13.21 -32.19 7.41
C ARG A 4 13.77 -30.92 6.73
N SER A 5 14.74 -31.07 5.83
CA SER A 5 15.44 -29.95 5.18
C SER A 5 14.61 -29.31 4.04
N GLN A 6 13.75 -30.09 3.36
CA GLN A 6 12.93 -29.55 2.28
C GLN A 6 11.78 -28.66 2.79
N GLY A 7 11.19 -29.01 3.94
CA GLY A 7 10.14 -28.18 4.56
C GLY A 7 10.65 -26.80 5.01
N ASP A 8 11.87 -26.75 5.53
CA ASP A 8 12.47 -25.50 6.01
C ASP A 8 12.89 -24.57 4.87
N MET A 9 13.37 -25.12 3.72
CA MET A 9 13.68 -24.32 2.54
C MET A 9 12.44 -23.72 1.89
N ASP A 10 11.34 -24.48 1.79
CA ASP A 10 10.08 -23.97 1.21
C ASP A 10 9.45 -22.88 2.09
N GLN A 11 9.54 -23.02 3.41
CA GLN A 11 9.13 -21.97 4.35
C GLN A 11 10.00 -20.71 4.20
N SER A 12 11.31 -20.83 4.14
CA SER A 12 12.23 -19.70 4.01
C SER A 12 12.00 -18.93 2.71
N CYS A 13 11.79 -19.61 1.59
CA CYS A 13 11.45 -18.99 0.32
C CYS A 13 10.10 -18.25 0.34
N ARG A 14 9.10 -18.77 1.06
CA ARG A 14 7.79 -18.11 1.23
C ARG A 14 7.88 -16.85 2.05
N TYR A 15 8.65 -16.85 3.15
CA TYR A 15 8.87 -15.66 3.98
C TYR A 15 9.66 -14.58 3.23
N LEU A 16 10.68 -14.93 2.46
CA LEU A 16 11.42 -14.01 1.63
C LEU A 16 10.51 -13.31 0.62
N ASN A 17 9.70 -14.08 -0.12
CA ASN A 17 8.77 -13.51 -1.11
C ASN A 17 7.74 -12.55 -0.47
N LEU A 18 7.27 -12.84 0.74
CA LEU A 18 6.31 -12.01 1.46
C LEU A 18 6.96 -10.68 1.90
N ASN A 19 8.19 -10.73 2.41
CA ASN A 19 8.93 -9.54 2.83
C ASN A 19 9.21 -8.58 1.65
N TYR A 20 9.55 -9.09 0.47
CA TYR A 20 9.70 -8.26 -0.73
C TYR A 20 8.41 -7.56 -1.13
N ARG A 21 7.25 -8.20 -0.94
CA ARG A 21 5.95 -7.60 -1.25
C ARG A 21 5.56 -6.52 -0.25
N TYR A 22 5.89 -6.68 1.03
CA TYR A 22 5.71 -5.62 2.03
C TYR A 22 6.62 -4.43 1.76
N ALA A 23 7.90 -4.68 1.44
CA ALA A 23 8.82 -3.63 1.03
C ALA A 23 8.34 -2.92 -0.25
N GLY A 24 7.88 -3.67 -1.25
CA GLY A 24 7.29 -3.12 -2.47
C GLY A 24 6.07 -2.27 -2.19
N SER A 25 5.20 -2.70 -1.27
CA SER A 25 4.03 -1.93 -0.85
C SER A 25 4.40 -0.62 -0.15
N ALA A 26 5.42 -0.65 0.71
CA ALA A 26 5.94 0.55 1.35
C ALA A 26 6.57 1.52 0.33
N ILE A 27 7.34 0.99 -0.64
CA ILE A 27 7.92 1.81 -1.72
C ILE A 27 6.82 2.46 -2.57
N VAL A 28 5.78 1.70 -2.94
CA VAL A 28 4.62 2.25 -3.67
C VAL A 28 3.93 3.33 -2.85
N GLY A 29 3.71 3.11 -1.54
CA GLY A 29 3.17 4.12 -0.63
C GLY A 29 4.00 5.40 -0.61
N ALA A 30 5.34 5.29 -0.55
CA ALA A 30 6.24 6.43 -0.60
C ALA A 30 6.18 7.16 -1.95
N ILE A 31 6.12 6.44 -3.07
CA ILE A 31 5.98 7.03 -4.41
C ILE A 31 4.65 7.77 -4.53
N LEU A 32 3.55 7.17 -4.09
CA LEU A 32 2.24 7.83 -4.09
C LEU A 32 2.25 9.10 -3.23
N PHE A 33 2.93 9.04 -2.06
CA PHE A 33 3.11 10.23 -1.24
C PHE A 33 3.84 11.34 -1.98
N LEU A 34 4.97 11.05 -2.63
CA LEU A 34 5.75 12.04 -3.37
C LEU A 34 4.97 12.66 -4.53
N ILE A 35 4.16 11.86 -5.24
CA ILE A 35 3.35 12.32 -6.38
C ILE A 35 2.20 13.21 -5.92
N TYR A 36 1.45 12.79 -4.89
CA TYR A 36 0.20 13.44 -4.53
C TYR A 36 0.35 14.54 -3.49
N PHE A 37 1.36 14.49 -2.64
CA PHE A 37 1.54 15.46 -1.56
C PHE A 37 2.66 16.47 -1.82
N GLN A 38 3.50 16.25 -2.83
CA GLN A 38 4.56 17.17 -3.26
C GLN A 38 5.36 17.81 -2.10
N PRO A 39 5.99 16.99 -1.26
CA PRO A 39 6.63 17.48 -0.01
C PRO A 39 7.76 18.47 -0.25
N PHE A 40 8.23 18.60 -1.49
CA PHE A 40 9.32 19.52 -1.87
C PHE A 40 8.85 20.95 -2.11
N LEU A 41 7.53 21.18 -2.19
CA LEU A 41 6.97 22.51 -2.37
C LEU A 41 6.66 23.16 -1.03
N PRO A 42 6.84 24.49 -0.88
CA PRO A 42 6.34 25.23 0.27
C PRO A 42 4.83 25.01 0.44
N TYR A 43 4.36 25.03 1.67
CA TYR A 43 2.94 24.80 1.98
C TYR A 43 1.98 25.64 1.14
N ALA A 44 2.28 26.96 1.02
CA ALA A 44 1.46 27.90 0.24
C ALA A 44 1.39 27.59 -1.25
N GLU A 45 2.38 26.87 -1.80
CA GLU A 45 2.41 26.50 -3.24
C GLU A 45 1.78 25.15 -3.49
N ARG A 46 1.67 24.27 -2.49
CA ARG A 46 1.08 22.92 -2.62
C ARG A 46 -0.37 22.98 -3.08
N ASP A 47 -1.15 23.94 -2.59
CA ASP A 47 -2.56 24.10 -2.97
C ASP A 47 -2.73 24.53 -4.43
N GLN A 48 -1.79 25.27 -4.98
CA GLN A 48 -1.83 25.74 -6.37
C GLN A 48 -1.43 24.63 -7.37
N PHE A 49 -0.51 23.75 -6.97
CA PHE A 49 0.03 22.68 -7.79
C PHE A 49 -0.48 21.29 -7.40
N SER A 50 -1.39 21.20 -6.42
CA SER A 50 -1.92 19.94 -5.96
C SER A 50 -2.51 19.14 -7.12
N PRO A 51 -1.95 17.95 -7.46
CA PRO A 51 -2.57 17.08 -8.43
C PRO A 51 -3.96 16.70 -7.91
N LYS A 52 -4.91 16.60 -8.81
CA LYS A 52 -6.26 16.21 -8.45
C LYS A 52 -6.22 14.90 -7.66
N TRP A 53 -6.73 14.91 -6.45
CA TRP A 53 -6.67 13.76 -5.51
C TRP A 53 -7.46 12.53 -5.98
N TRP A 54 -8.36 12.71 -6.94
CA TRP A 54 -9.21 11.63 -7.44
C TRP A 54 -8.46 10.42 -8.03
N PRO A 55 -7.24 10.50 -8.60
CA PRO A 55 -6.55 9.30 -9.07
C PRO A 55 -5.94 8.46 -7.94
N LEU A 56 -5.76 9.01 -6.73
CA LEU A 56 -5.18 8.28 -5.59
C LEU A 56 -5.98 7.01 -5.24
N PRO A 57 -7.33 7.02 -5.14
CA PRO A 57 -8.11 5.80 -4.92
C PRO A 57 -7.90 4.74 -6.00
N VAL A 58 -7.81 5.14 -7.26
CA VAL A 58 -7.61 4.23 -8.39
C VAL A 58 -6.22 3.61 -8.36
N THR A 59 -5.19 4.44 -8.13
CA THR A 59 -3.80 3.94 -8.03
C THR A 59 -3.61 3.06 -6.81
N ALA A 60 -4.24 3.37 -5.67
CA ALA A 60 -4.24 2.53 -4.48
C ALA A 60 -4.92 1.17 -4.74
N LEU A 61 -6.06 1.15 -5.42
CA LEU A 61 -6.77 -0.07 -5.79
C LEU A 61 -5.90 -0.96 -6.69
N ILE A 62 -5.33 -0.39 -7.76
CA ILE A 62 -4.46 -1.12 -8.69
C ILE A 62 -3.23 -1.67 -7.96
N SER A 63 -2.60 -0.87 -7.12
CA SER A 63 -1.44 -1.29 -6.33
C SER A 63 -1.78 -2.43 -5.37
N GLY A 64 -2.89 -2.32 -4.66
CA GLY A 64 -3.40 -3.37 -3.78
C GLY A 64 -3.68 -4.67 -4.53
N PHE A 65 -4.26 -4.59 -5.72
CA PHE A 65 -4.51 -5.75 -6.59
C PHE A 65 -3.21 -6.40 -7.02
N LEU A 66 -2.31 -5.65 -7.68
CA LEU A 66 -1.08 -6.20 -8.26
C LEU A 66 -0.15 -6.80 -7.21
N LEU A 67 0.06 -6.11 -6.08
CA LEU A 67 0.95 -6.58 -5.03
C LEU A 67 0.40 -7.81 -4.28
N SER A 68 -0.93 -7.99 -4.27
CA SER A 68 -1.59 -9.09 -3.56
C SER A 68 -1.81 -10.34 -4.42
N LEU A 69 -1.57 -10.28 -5.74
CA LEU A 69 -1.71 -11.42 -6.64
C LEU A 69 -0.79 -12.58 -6.21
N GLY A 70 -1.37 -13.79 -6.14
CA GLY A 70 -0.64 -15.01 -5.79
C GLY A 70 -0.22 -15.11 -4.31
N VAL A 71 -0.60 -14.17 -3.45
CA VAL A 71 -0.33 -14.22 -2.01
C VAL A 71 -1.44 -14.99 -1.31
N LYS A 72 -1.12 -16.15 -0.71
CA LYS A 72 -2.10 -17.00 0.00
C LYS A 72 -2.34 -16.55 1.45
N TYR A 73 -1.28 -16.13 2.15
CA TYR A 73 -1.32 -15.80 3.58
C TYR A 73 -0.99 -14.34 3.82
N ARG A 74 -1.62 -13.74 4.84
CA ARG A 74 -1.36 -12.37 5.31
C ARG A 74 -1.45 -11.28 4.23
N ARG A 75 -2.20 -11.52 3.15
CA ARG A 75 -2.32 -10.60 2.01
C ARG A 75 -2.84 -9.22 2.41
N PHE A 76 -3.70 -9.12 3.44
CA PHE A 76 -4.24 -7.84 3.92
C PHE A 76 -3.20 -6.95 4.63
N TRP A 77 -2.05 -7.50 5.00
CA TRP A 77 -0.93 -6.68 5.49
C TRP A 77 -0.28 -5.84 4.39
N ILE A 78 -0.43 -6.22 3.12
CA ILE A 78 0.12 -5.48 1.98
C ILE A 78 -0.49 -4.07 1.88
N PRO A 79 -1.84 -3.91 1.78
CA PRO A 79 -2.45 -2.59 1.79
C PRO A 79 -2.25 -1.86 3.13
N THR A 80 -2.13 -2.59 4.25
CA THR A 80 -1.80 -1.99 5.55
C THR A 80 -0.43 -1.35 5.54
N CYS A 81 0.60 -1.99 4.98
CA CYS A 81 1.94 -1.39 4.84
C CYS A 81 1.91 -0.14 3.95
N LEU A 82 1.16 -0.16 2.85
CA LEU A 82 0.98 1.01 1.98
C LEU A 82 0.36 2.17 2.76
N LEU A 83 -0.74 1.91 3.47
CA LEU A 83 -1.45 2.92 4.26
C LEU A 83 -0.55 3.48 5.38
N LEU A 84 0.14 2.61 6.12
CA LEU A 84 1.05 3.04 7.20
C LEU A 84 2.19 3.91 6.65
N THR A 85 2.71 3.61 5.47
CA THR A 85 3.76 4.42 4.83
C THR A 85 3.21 5.80 4.46
N LEU A 86 2.00 5.88 3.88
CA LEU A 86 1.35 7.15 3.58
C LEU A 86 1.13 7.98 4.85
N PHE A 87 0.60 7.36 5.91
CA PHE A 87 0.38 8.05 7.19
C PHE A 87 1.68 8.55 7.80
N SER A 88 2.71 7.70 7.85
CA SER A 88 3.99 8.07 8.44
C SER A 88 4.65 9.21 7.66
N ALA A 89 4.66 9.13 6.33
CA ALA A 89 5.23 10.14 5.47
C ALA A 89 4.48 11.48 5.61
N TYR A 90 3.14 11.44 5.64
CA TYR A 90 2.33 12.64 5.83
C TYR A 90 2.51 13.25 7.22
N SER A 91 2.58 12.43 8.26
CA SER A 91 2.85 12.92 9.62
C SER A 91 4.21 13.60 9.73
N ILE A 92 5.25 13.04 9.09
CA ILE A 92 6.59 13.67 9.02
C ILE A 92 6.51 15.01 8.30
N LEU A 93 5.78 15.10 7.20
CA LEU A 93 5.60 16.34 6.45
C LEU A 93 4.95 17.43 7.31
N ILE A 94 3.88 17.10 8.06
CA ILE A 94 3.21 18.03 8.95
C ILE A 94 4.15 18.54 10.04
N VAL A 95 4.92 17.63 10.66
CA VAL A 95 5.90 18.03 11.67
C VAL A 95 6.95 18.96 11.07
N ALA A 96 7.40 18.68 9.85
CA ALA A 96 8.34 19.56 9.15
C ALA A 96 7.73 20.93 8.85
N ASP A 97 6.48 21.00 8.40
CA ASP A 97 5.77 22.26 8.13
C ASP A 97 5.56 23.08 9.41
N LEU A 98 5.25 22.40 10.53
CA LEU A 98 5.10 23.07 11.83
C LEU A 98 6.43 23.66 12.33
N VAL A 99 7.52 22.91 12.22
CA VAL A 99 8.84 23.30 12.77
C VAL A 99 9.53 24.33 11.88
N ILE A 100 9.46 24.16 10.57
CA ILE A 100 10.20 25.00 9.61
C ILE A 100 9.33 26.16 9.10
N GLY A 101 8.06 25.90 8.81
CA GLY A 101 7.15 26.84 8.17
C GLY A 101 6.27 27.64 9.14
N GLY A 102 6.19 27.26 10.42
CA GLY A 102 5.32 27.90 11.42
C GLY A 102 3.82 27.81 11.04
N VAL A 103 3.44 26.80 10.24
CA VAL A 103 2.07 26.62 9.77
C VAL A 103 1.29 25.77 10.76
N ASP A 104 0.15 26.28 11.24
CA ASP A 104 -0.75 25.56 12.13
C ASP A 104 -1.67 24.61 11.33
N HIS A 105 -1.48 23.30 11.53
CA HIS A 105 -2.36 22.26 10.97
C HIS A 105 -3.51 21.93 11.93
N ASN A 106 -4.49 22.83 12.04
CA ASN A 106 -5.66 22.65 12.94
C ASN A 106 -6.59 21.49 12.49
N LEU A 107 -6.46 21.03 11.25
CA LEU A 107 -7.31 19.99 10.64
C LEU A 107 -6.61 18.61 10.55
N LEU A 108 -5.48 18.43 11.22
CA LEU A 108 -4.67 17.21 11.19
C LEU A 108 -5.50 15.89 11.25
N PRO A 109 -6.44 15.72 12.20
CA PRO A 109 -7.20 14.47 12.29
C PRO A 109 -8.10 14.24 11.07
N ILE A 110 -8.63 15.32 10.49
CA ILE A 110 -9.49 15.26 9.30
C ILE A 110 -8.65 14.91 8.06
N GLU A 111 -7.47 15.51 7.93
CA GLU A 111 -6.53 15.22 6.84
C GLU A 111 -6.08 13.76 6.85
N LEU A 112 -5.71 13.22 8.01
CA LEU A 112 -5.36 11.82 8.17
C LEU A 112 -6.55 10.88 7.86
N ALA A 113 -7.74 11.22 8.33
CA ALA A 113 -8.95 10.46 8.01
C ALA A 113 -9.25 10.48 6.51
N PHE A 114 -9.04 11.61 5.84
CA PHE A 114 -9.22 11.75 4.40
C PHE A 114 -8.22 10.86 3.63
N ILE A 115 -6.95 10.84 4.02
CA ILE A 115 -5.95 9.93 3.43
C ILE A 115 -6.35 8.47 3.62
N ALA A 116 -6.84 8.10 4.80
CA ALA A 116 -7.31 6.74 5.07
C ALA A 116 -8.44 6.33 4.12
N VAL A 117 -9.42 7.22 3.91
CA VAL A 117 -10.53 6.98 2.97
C VAL A 117 -10.04 6.84 1.54
N LEU A 118 -9.15 7.74 1.09
CA LEU A 118 -8.61 7.72 -0.27
C LEU A 118 -7.72 6.51 -0.56
N ALA A 119 -7.00 5.99 0.44
CA ALA A 119 -6.14 4.82 0.30
C ALA A 119 -6.88 3.49 0.56
N SER A 120 -8.07 3.53 1.18
CA SER A 120 -8.86 2.33 1.50
C SER A 120 -9.17 1.43 0.30
N PRO A 121 -9.32 1.92 -0.97
CA PRO A 121 -9.51 1.06 -2.13
C PRO A 121 -8.37 0.05 -2.37
N ALA A 122 -7.19 0.23 -1.76
CA ALA A 122 -6.13 -0.79 -1.79
C ALA A 122 -6.60 -2.12 -1.18
N TYR A 123 -7.46 -2.10 -0.16
CA TYR A 123 -8.06 -3.30 0.42
C TYR A 123 -9.05 -3.97 -0.52
N LEU A 124 -9.83 -3.19 -1.28
CA LEU A 124 -10.69 -3.72 -2.33
C LEU A 124 -9.86 -4.38 -3.43
N GLY A 125 -8.76 -3.74 -3.87
CA GLY A 125 -7.82 -4.34 -4.81
C GLY A 125 -7.28 -5.69 -4.32
N THR A 126 -6.91 -5.77 -3.04
CA THR A 126 -6.45 -7.01 -2.41
C THR A 126 -7.54 -8.08 -2.38
N ALA A 127 -8.79 -7.72 -2.09
CA ALA A 127 -9.92 -8.64 -2.11
C ALA A 127 -10.21 -9.15 -3.53
N LEU A 128 -10.13 -8.28 -4.54
CA LEU A 128 -10.25 -8.67 -5.95
C LEU A 128 -9.14 -9.64 -6.38
N ALA A 129 -7.89 -9.42 -5.95
CA ALA A 129 -6.79 -10.34 -6.18
C ALA A 129 -7.06 -11.72 -5.55
N ALA A 130 -7.64 -11.75 -4.34
CA ALA A 130 -8.04 -13.00 -3.69
C ALA A 130 -9.10 -13.76 -4.48
N ALA A 131 -10.14 -13.07 -4.96
CA ALA A 131 -11.19 -13.64 -5.77
C ALA A 131 -10.65 -14.17 -7.11
N PHE A 132 -9.75 -13.42 -7.75
CA PHE A 132 -9.11 -13.83 -8.98
C PHE A 132 -8.27 -15.10 -8.81
N ASP A 133 -7.44 -15.18 -7.77
CA ASP A 133 -6.64 -16.36 -7.44
C ASP A 133 -7.53 -17.58 -7.19
N TRP A 134 -8.63 -17.40 -6.46
CA TRP A 134 -9.60 -18.47 -6.20
C TRP A 134 -10.24 -19.00 -7.49
N LEU A 135 -10.69 -18.11 -8.38
CA LEU A 135 -11.28 -18.49 -9.67
C LEU A 135 -10.28 -19.25 -10.56
N ARG A 136 -9.01 -18.80 -10.57
CA ARG A 136 -7.95 -19.44 -11.32
C ARG A 136 -7.72 -20.89 -10.85
N ILE A 137 -7.63 -21.09 -9.53
CA ILE A 137 -7.44 -22.43 -8.95
C ILE A 137 -8.62 -23.34 -9.30
N ARG A 138 -9.84 -22.81 -9.19
CA ARG A 138 -11.05 -23.60 -9.51
C ARG A 138 -11.07 -24.06 -10.97
N ARG A 139 -10.67 -23.22 -11.92
CA ARG A 139 -10.61 -23.58 -13.35
C ARG A 139 -9.60 -24.70 -13.63
N LEU A 140 -8.43 -24.66 -12.99
CA LEU A 140 -7.41 -25.70 -13.16
C LEU A 140 -7.92 -27.06 -12.67
N ASN A 141 -8.55 -27.11 -11.51
CA ASN A 141 -9.10 -28.35 -10.96
C ASN A 141 -10.27 -28.94 -11.79
N THR A 142 -10.93 -28.15 -12.63
CA THR A 142 -12.03 -28.62 -13.48
C THR A 142 -11.53 -29.22 -14.82
N GLN A 143 -10.28 -28.89 -15.20
CA GLN A 143 -9.66 -29.42 -16.42
C GLN A 143 -9.01 -30.80 -16.23
N ASP A 144 -8.74 -31.17 -14.96
CA ASP A 144 -8.10 -32.44 -14.60
C ASP A 144 -9.13 -33.58 -14.32
N GLN A 145 -10.43 -33.31 -14.50
CA GLN A 145 -11.53 -34.29 -14.39
C GLN A 145 -12.10 -34.66 -15.76
#